data_d7f90997b02c04c44770b20ad59a71af
#
_entry.id   d7f90997b02c04c44770b20ad59a71af
#
_cell.length_a   1.000
_cell.length_b   1.000
_cell.length_c   1.000
_cell.angle_alpha   90.00
_cell.angle_beta   90.00
_cell.angle_gamma   90.00
#
_symmetry.space_group_name_H-M   'P 1'
#
loop_
_entity.id
_entity.type
_entity.pdbx_description
1 polymer ?
#
loop_
_entity_poly.entity_id
_entity_poly.type
_entity_poly.pdbx_seq_one_letter_code
_entity_poly.pdbx_strand_id
1 'polypeptide(L)'
;MATLFDEGPGSASDDAAAPAAGPLAERMRPRSLAEVEGNAAVLGERGFLARAIAADRVPSLIFWGPPGCGKTTLARLIAESTQSRFVPFSAVTSGIKEIKEVMADAQKLRAATGRRTLLFIDEIHRFNRAQQDAFLPYVERGDIVLVGATTENPSFELNAALLSRTKVVVLVALKEGELVAVVRRALLDPERGLGGTGVALDEAAIASLAALANGDARRALNLLELVVDEAATAGRATVPAATVAALAQRKVLLYDKSGEEHFNLISALHKSLRESDPDAALYWLARMLEAGEDPNYLARRLTRFASEDVGLADPQALTQALAGWQAFERIGSPEGEIALAQVAIYLALAPKSV
;
A
#
# COMPACT_ATOMS: atom_id res chain seq x y z
N MET A 1 30.70 6.03 -55.08
CA MET A 1 29.94 5.49 -53.93
C MET A 1 30.40 6.22 -52.70
N ALA A 2 29.65 7.21 -52.30
CA ALA A 2 29.96 8.05 -51.15
C ALA A 2 29.41 7.40 -49.88
N THR A 3 30.24 7.25 -48.87
CA THR A 3 29.91 6.75 -47.55
C THR A 3 29.23 7.84 -46.74
N LEU A 4 28.10 7.48 -46.15
CA LEU A 4 27.17 8.33 -45.43
C LEU A 4 27.51 8.25 -43.94
N PHE A 5 28.60 8.90 -43.47
CA PHE A 5 28.85 9.21 -42.05
C PHE A 5 30.03 10.19 -41.96
N ASP A 6 29.70 11.47 -42.02
CA ASP A 6 30.63 12.54 -41.65
C ASP A 6 30.02 13.28 -40.44
N GLU A 7 30.55 13.03 -39.27
CA GLU A 7 30.13 13.67 -38.02
C GLU A 7 30.88 14.99 -37.83
N GLY A 8 30.16 16.08 -38.00
CA GLY A 8 30.63 17.42 -37.60
C GLY A 8 30.45 17.63 -36.09
N PRO A 9 31.25 18.48 -35.43
CA PRO A 9 31.19 18.72 -33.99
C PRO A 9 29.93 19.52 -33.64
N GLY A 10 28.91 18.82 -33.09
CA GLY A 10 27.68 19.42 -32.59
C GLY A 10 27.84 19.92 -31.17
N SER A 11 27.34 21.10 -30.99
CA SER A 11 27.16 21.93 -29.80
C SER A 11 26.74 21.16 -28.54
N ALA A 12 27.38 21.51 -27.43
CA ALA A 12 26.92 21.18 -26.08
C ALA A 12 25.48 21.69 -25.89
N SER A 13 24.54 20.78 -25.83
CA SER A 13 23.17 21.02 -25.39
C SER A 13 23.02 20.53 -23.95
N ASP A 14 22.47 21.39 -23.11
CA ASP A 14 22.11 21.15 -21.73
C ASP A 14 21.48 19.75 -21.54
N ASP A 15 22.26 18.85 -20.95
CA ASP A 15 21.77 17.57 -20.43
C ASP A 15 20.96 17.84 -19.16
N ALA A 16 19.71 18.26 -19.31
CA ALA A 16 18.72 18.07 -18.27
C ALA A 16 18.53 16.54 -18.13
N ALA A 17 19.12 15.97 -17.10
CA ALA A 17 19.04 14.55 -16.80
C ALA A 17 17.57 14.09 -16.84
N ALA A 18 17.27 13.16 -17.73
CA ALA A 18 15.92 12.60 -17.83
C ALA A 18 15.48 12.08 -16.45
N PRO A 19 14.26 12.36 -16.00
CA PRO A 19 13.80 11.93 -14.68
C PRO A 19 13.92 10.42 -14.55
N ALA A 20 14.48 9.95 -13.44
CA ALA A 20 14.67 8.54 -13.16
C ALA A 20 13.35 7.78 -13.33
N ALA A 21 13.32 6.71 -14.11
CA ALA A 21 12.12 5.96 -14.43
C ALA A 21 11.49 5.30 -13.19
N GLY A 22 10.18 5.45 -13.00
CA GLY A 22 9.40 4.83 -11.94
C GLY A 22 8.84 5.80 -10.89
N PRO A 23 7.87 5.36 -10.06
CA PRO A 23 7.23 6.18 -9.04
C PRO A 23 8.22 6.72 -7.99
N LEU A 24 8.03 7.94 -7.51
CA LEU A 24 8.89 8.59 -6.53
C LEU A 24 9.08 7.73 -5.26
N ALA A 25 8.03 7.09 -4.79
CA ALA A 25 8.09 6.21 -3.62
C ALA A 25 9.05 5.02 -3.79
N GLU A 26 9.24 4.52 -5.00
CA GLU A 26 10.21 3.45 -5.28
C GLU A 26 11.62 4.03 -5.46
N ARG A 27 11.77 5.14 -6.16
CA ARG A 27 13.05 5.83 -6.37
C ARG A 27 13.67 6.30 -5.06
N MET A 28 12.84 6.84 -4.15
CA MET A 28 13.25 7.35 -2.83
C MET A 28 13.36 6.26 -1.76
N ARG A 29 13.21 5.00 -2.12
CA ARG A 29 13.40 3.89 -1.18
C ARG A 29 14.79 3.97 -0.53
N PRO A 30 14.88 3.95 0.82
CA PRO A 30 16.16 3.94 1.53
C PRO A 30 17.12 2.88 1.01
N ARG A 31 18.38 3.27 0.81
CA ARG A 31 19.49 2.41 0.35
C ARG A 31 20.42 1.97 1.49
N SER A 32 20.23 2.55 2.67
CA SER A 32 20.98 2.18 3.88
C SER A 32 20.07 2.31 5.11
N LEU A 33 20.44 1.67 6.20
CA LEU A 33 19.72 1.80 7.48
C LEU A 33 19.73 3.23 8.00
N ALA A 34 20.75 4.02 7.69
CA ALA A 34 20.85 5.42 8.08
C ALA A 34 19.83 6.32 7.36
N GLU A 35 19.34 5.91 6.19
CA GLU A 35 18.29 6.63 5.46
C GLU A 35 16.88 6.28 5.95
N VAL A 36 16.72 5.27 6.80
CA VAL A 36 15.41 4.85 7.28
C VAL A 36 14.95 5.76 8.40
N GLU A 37 13.83 6.44 8.20
CA GLU A 37 13.19 7.25 9.22
C GLU A 37 12.28 6.40 10.11
N GLY A 38 12.19 6.77 11.36
CA GLY A 38 11.32 6.13 12.34
C GLY A 38 11.84 4.81 12.91
N ASN A 39 11.02 4.20 13.76
CA ASN A 39 11.27 2.90 14.36
C ASN A 39 12.63 2.78 15.11
N ALA A 40 13.09 3.86 15.77
CA ALA A 40 14.40 3.94 16.44
C ALA A 40 14.61 2.83 17.50
N ALA A 41 13.55 2.33 18.13
CA ALA A 41 13.64 1.21 19.08
C ALA A 41 14.12 -0.10 18.42
N VAL A 42 13.85 -0.27 17.13
CA VAL A 42 14.20 -1.47 16.35
C VAL A 42 15.52 -1.26 15.60
N LEU A 43 15.69 -0.07 15.02
CA LEU A 43 16.76 0.28 14.06
C LEU A 43 17.91 1.09 14.65
N GLY A 44 17.71 1.75 15.79
CA GLY A 44 18.75 2.53 16.46
C GLY A 44 19.97 1.65 16.78
N GLU A 45 21.13 2.25 17.06
CA GLU A 45 22.40 1.55 17.32
C GLU A 45 22.31 0.42 18.36
N ARG A 46 21.46 0.57 19.37
CA ARG A 46 21.15 -0.46 20.37
C ARG A 46 19.95 -1.33 20.02
N GLY A 47 19.34 -1.11 18.87
CA GLY A 47 18.18 -1.86 18.39
C GLY A 47 18.53 -3.32 18.11
N PHE A 48 17.54 -4.19 18.28
CA PHE A 48 17.73 -5.61 18.02
C PHE A 48 18.18 -5.88 16.58
N LEU A 49 17.53 -5.23 15.61
CA LEU A 49 17.76 -5.49 14.20
C LEU A 49 19.16 -5.00 13.75
N ALA A 50 19.57 -3.81 14.19
CA ALA A 50 20.91 -3.27 13.90
C ALA A 50 21.99 -4.22 14.40
N ARG A 51 21.87 -4.74 15.63
CA ARG A 51 22.82 -5.72 16.19
C ARG A 51 22.81 -7.06 15.46
N ALA A 52 21.64 -7.55 15.06
CA ALA A 52 21.50 -8.81 14.33
C ALA A 52 22.15 -8.72 12.94
N ILE A 53 22.00 -7.59 12.26
CA ILE A 53 22.63 -7.29 10.97
C ILE A 53 24.14 -7.19 11.13
N ALA A 54 24.64 -6.41 12.10
CA ALA A 54 26.07 -6.26 12.35
C ALA A 54 26.77 -7.59 12.67
N ALA A 55 26.05 -8.52 13.30
CA ALA A 55 26.57 -9.87 13.62
C ALA A 55 26.38 -10.88 12.48
N ASP A 56 25.81 -10.49 11.34
CA ASP A 56 25.35 -11.40 10.25
C ASP A 56 24.51 -12.60 10.77
N ARG A 57 23.70 -12.35 11.78
CA ARG A 57 22.86 -13.37 12.43
C ARG A 57 21.40 -12.93 12.56
N VAL A 58 20.83 -12.56 11.41
CA VAL A 58 19.41 -12.19 11.37
C VAL A 58 18.56 -13.47 11.44
N PRO A 59 17.68 -13.60 12.44
CA PRO A 59 16.74 -14.71 12.52
C PRO A 59 15.58 -14.49 11.54
N SER A 60 14.72 -15.50 11.41
CA SER A 60 13.45 -15.30 10.71
C SER A 60 12.55 -14.33 11.49
N LEU A 61 11.89 -13.42 10.76
CA LEU A 61 11.16 -12.27 11.30
C LEU A 61 9.74 -12.18 10.74
N ILE A 62 8.85 -11.64 11.55
CA ILE A 62 7.55 -11.14 11.09
C ILE A 62 7.50 -9.64 11.36
N PHE A 63 7.49 -8.82 10.34
CA PHE A 63 7.24 -7.39 10.44
C PHE A 63 5.73 -7.14 10.52
N TRP A 64 5.29 -6.64 11.64
CA TRP A 64 3.91 -6.25 11.87
C TRP A 64 3.80 -4.73 12.03
N GLY A 65 2.96 -4.11 11.23
CA GLY A 65 2.74 -2.66 11.30
C GLY A 65 1.92 -2.13 10.13
N PRO A 66 1.52 -0.86 10.19
CA PRO A 66 0.67 -0.21 9.20
C PRO A 66 1.34 -0.14 7.81
N PRO A 67 0.58 0.16 6.75
CA PRO A 67 1.13 0.45 5.43
C PRO A 67 2.18 1.57 5.48
N GLY A 68 3.14 1.56 4.57
CA GLY A 68 4.13 2.64 4.41
C GLY A 68 5.16 2.83 5.52
N CYS A 69 5.15 1.99 6.59
CA CYS A 69 6.12 2.07 7.69
C CYS A 69 7.50 1.43 7.37
N GLY A 70 7.73 0.95 6.14
CA GLY A 70 9.03 0.48 5.69
C GLY A 70 9.28 -1.03 5.74
N LYS A 71 8.27 -1.89 5.96
CA LYS A 71 8.42 -3.36 6.05
C LYS A 71 9.27 -3.96 4.92
N THR A 72 8.87 -3.72 3.67
CA THR A 72 9.56 -4.22 2.47
C THR A 72 10.96 -3.63 2.31
N THR A 73 11.12 -2.35 2.64
CA THR A 73 12.42 -1.66 2.61
C THR A 73 13.40 -2.29 3.58
N LEU A 74 12.97 -2.53 4.81
CA LEU A 74 13.80 -3.17 5.82
C LEU A 74 14.23 -4.58 5.42
N ALA A 75 13.33 -5.36 4.84
CA ALA A 75 13.66 -6.71 4.36
C ALA A 75 14.75 -6.68 3.27
N ARG A 76 14.69 -5.74 2.34
CA ARG A 76 15.73 -5.54 1.30
C ARG A 76 17.06 -5.12 1.92
N LEU A 77 17.05 -4.13 2.81
CA LEU A 77 18.27 -3.66 3.48
C LEU A 77 18.94 -4.75 4.33
N ILE A 78 18.17 -5.61 5.00
CA ILE A 78 18.69 -6.77 5.70
C ILE A 78 19.40 -7.71 4.72
N ALA A 79 18.77 -8.03 3.60
CA ALA A 79 19.35 -8.95 2.63
C ALA A 79 20.66 -8.41 2.03
N GLU A 80 20.69 -7.12 1.70
CA GLU A 80 21.87 -6.43 1.18
C GLU A 80 23.00 -6.38 2.22
N SER A 81 22.68 -6.04 3.47
CA SER A 81 23.64 -5.92 4.57
C SER A 81 24.20 -7.28 5.00
N THR A 82 23.47 -8.38 4.81
CA THR A 82 23.89 -9.75 5.18
C THR A 82 24.37 -10.57 3.98
N GLN A 83 24.52 -9.96 2.80
CA GLN A 83 24.89 -10.63 1.55
C GLN A 83 23.98 -11.84 1.21
N SER A 84 22.78 -11.89 1.79
CA SER A 84 21.81 -12.92 1.49
C SER A 84 21.18 -12.71 0.10
N ARG A 85 20.78 -13.78 -0.57
CA ARG A 85 19.99 -13.68 -1.80
C ARG A 85 18.58 -13.22 -1.41
N PHE A 86 18.16 -12.03 -1.86
CA PHE A 86 16.79 -11.55 -1.65
C PHE A 86 15.84 -12.18 -2.67
N VAL A 87 14.78 -12.83 -2.19
CA VAL A 87 13.70 -13.38 -3.02
C VAL A 87 12.38 -12.83 -2.53
N PRO A 88 11.80 -11.85 -3.26
CA PRO A 88 10.45 -11.37 -2.96
C PRO A 88 9.41 -12.40 -3.40
N PHE A 89 8.41 -12.60 -2.56
CA PHE A 89 7.31 -13.52 -2.79
C PHE A 89 5.98 -12.86 -2.42
N SER A 90 4.97 -13.01 -3.26
CA SER A 90 3.65 -12.44 -3.00
C SER A 90 2.67 -13.53 -2.60
N ALA A 91 2.06 -13.38 -1.43
CA ALA A 91 1.01 -14.30 -0.97
C ALA A 91 -0.25 -14.26 -1.85
N VAL A 92 -0.43 -13.19 -2.64
CA VAL A 92 -1.62 -13.00 -3.48
C VAL A 92 -1.53 -13.79 -4.78
N THR A 93 -0.33 -13.88 -5.38
CA THR A 93 -0.14 -14.43 -6.73
C THR A 93 0.48 -15.81 -6.75
N SER A 94 1.02 -16.29 -5.63
CA SER A 94 1.90 -17.46 -5.61
C SER A 94 1.26 -18.69 -4.97
N GLY A 95 1.39 -19.83 -5.65
CA GLY A 95 0.89 -21.12 -5.21
C GLY A 95 1.93 -21.97 -4.46
N ILE A 96 1.48 -23.10 -3.88
CA ILE A 96 2.34 -24.06 -3.15
C ILE A 96 3.48 -24.60 -4.04
N LYS A 97 3.26 -24.74 -5.34
CA LYS A 97 4.28 -25.25 -6.27
C LYS A 97 5.47 -24.30 -6.35
N GLU A 98 5.21 -23.01 -6.51
CA GLU A 98 6.25 -21.97 -6.58
C GLU A 98 7.02 -21.85 -5.25
N ILE A 99 6.32 -22.00 -4.12
CA ILE A 99 6.97 -22.06 -2.80
C ILE A 99 8.01 -23.19 -2.79
N LYS A 100 7.65 -24.40 -3.22
CA LYS A 100 8.55 -25.56 -3.23
C LYS A 100 9.73 -25.36 -4.15
N GLU A 101 9.55 -24.75 -5.33
CA GLU A 101 10.62 -24.44 -6.25
C GLU A 101 11.64 -23.47 -5.65
N VAL A 102 11.17 -22.37 -5.05
CA VAL A 102 12.03 -21.37 -4.38
C VAL A 102 12.79 -22.03 -3.21
N MET A 103 12.13 -22.91 -2.45
CA MET A 103 12.77 -23.63 -1.35
C MET A 103 13.89 -24.57 -1.83
N ALA A 104 13.64 -25.32 -2.91
CA ALA A 104 14.64 -26.20 -3.49
C ALA A 104 15.85 -25.42 -4.02
N ASP A 105 15.62 -24.26 -4.63
CA ASP A 105 16.70 -23.40 -5.11
C ASP A 105 17.50 -22.76 -3.97
N ALA A 106 16.83 -22.38 -2.89
CA ALA A 106 17.51 -21.88 -1.68
C ALA A 106 18.44 -22.95 -1.07
N GLN A 107 17.98 -24.19 -1.02
CA GLN A 107 18.75 -25.34 -0.54
C GLN A 107 19.98 -25.59 -1.40
N LYS A 108 19.82 -25.60 -2.74
CA LYS A 108 20.94 -25.77 -3.69
C LYS A 108 21.95 -24.65 -3.55
N LEU A 109 21.48 -23.40 -3.47
CA LEU A 109 22.35 -22.22 -3.32
C LEU A 109 23.19 -22.33 -2.03
N ARG A 110 22.55 -22.67 -0.91
CA ARG A 110 23.22 -22.82 0.37
C ARG A 110 24.25 -23.94 0.34
N ALA A 111 23.90 -25.09 -0.22
CA ALA A 111 24.81 -26.23 -0.34
C ALA A 111 26.03 -25.89 -1.23
N ALA A 112 25.85 -25.15 -2.31
CA ALA A 112 26.92 -24.82 -3.26
C ALA A 112 27.81 -23.68 -2.81
N THR A 113 27.27 -22.67 -2.10
CA THR A 113 27.96 -21.40 -1.83
C THR A 113 28.02 -21.00 -0.36
N GLY A 114 27.31 -21.68 0.52
CA GLY A 114 27.10 -21.29 1.93
C GLY A 114 26.17 -20.06 2.08
N ARG A 115 25.78 -19.41 1.00
CA ARG A 115 24.96 -18.19 1.00
C ARG A 115 23.52 -18.50 1.37
N ARG A 116 22.95 -17.73 2.29
CA ARG A 116 21.54 -17.87 2.70
C ARG A 116 20.60 -17.17 1.73
N THR A 117 19.36 -17.64 1.68
CA THR A 117 18.28 -16.96 0.97
C THR A 117 17.37 -16.26 1.99
N LEU A 118 17.21 -14.94 1.85
CA LEU A 118 16.18 -14.20 2.56
C LEU A 118 14.90 -14.22 1.71
N LEU A 119 13.92 -14.97 2.16
CA LEU A 119 12.61 -15.02 1.53
C LEU A 119 11.71 -13.96 2.17
N PHE A 120 11.37 -12.94 1.41
CA PHE A 120 10.45 -11.91 1.83
C PHE A 120 9.03 -12.24 1.34
N ILE A 121 8.07 -12.34 2.25
CA ILE A 121 6.67 -12.59 1.94
C ILE A 121 5.85 -11.38 2.36
N ASP A 122 5.34 -10.66 1.36
CA ASP A 122 4.41 -9.56 1.61
C ASP A 122 3.01 -10.12 1.87
N GLU A 123 2.28 -9.51 2.81
CA GLU A 123 0.95 -9.90 3.25
C GLU A 123 0.86 -11.40 3.62
N ILE A 124 1.80 -11.88 4.44
CA ILE A 124 1.94 -13.31 4.80
C ILE A 124 0.67 -13.90 5.42
N HIS A 125 -0.19 -13.08 6.02
CA HIS A 125 -1.48 -13.50 6.59
C HIS A 125 -2.46 -14.06 5.53
N ARG A 126 -2.25 -13.74 4.25
CA ARG A 126 -3.08 -14.29 3.16
C ARG A 126 -2.78 -15.75 2.83
N PHE A 127 -1.69 -16.30 3.35
CA PHE A 127 -1.42 -17.73 3.21
C PHE A 127 -2.28 -18.56 4.14
N ASN A 128 -2.87 -19.62 3.61
CA ASN A 128 -3.55 -20.62 4.41
C ASN A 128 -2.53 -21.44 5.27
N ARG A 129 -3.04 -22.20 6.25
CA ARG A 129 -2.20 -22.97 7.18
C ARG A 129 -1.23 -23.92 6.47
N ALA A 130 -1.67 -24.63 5.43
CA ALA A 130 -0.81 -25.56 4.68
C ALA A 130 0.34 -24.85 3.95
N GLN A 131 0.09 -23.63 3.44
CA GLN A 131 1.13 -22.81 2.84
C GLN A 131 2.12 -22.30 3.88
N GLN A 132 1.64 -21.87 5.05
CA GLN A 132 2.49 -21.46 6.16
C GLN A 132 3.36 -22.63 6.67
N ASP A 133 2.81 -23.84 6.79
CA ASP A 133 3.53 -25.03 7.21
C ASP A 133 4.62 -25.45 6.21
N ALA A 134 4.45 -25.15 4.93
CA ALA A 134 5.42 -25.49 3.89
C ALA A 134 6.80 -24.83 4.12
N PHE A 135 6.87 -23.71 4.84
CA PHE A 135 8.13 -23.02 5.15
C PHE A 135 8.89 -23.64 6.32
N LEU A 136 8.20 -24.30 7.26
CA LEU A 136 8.76 -24.75 8.54
C LEU A 136 10.03 -25.60 8.40
N PRO A 137 10.09 -26.64 7.54
CA PRO A 137 11.28 -27.47 7.43
C PRO A 137 12.53 -26.69 6.96
N TYR A 138 12.33 -25.66 6.14
CA TYR A 138 13.42 -24.87 5.57
C TYR A 138 13.90 -23.77 6.52
N VAL A 139 12.99 -23.19 7.31
CA VAL A 139 13.31 -22.27 8.41
C VAL A 139 14.10 -23.00 9.51
N GLU A 140 13.65 -24.19 9.90
CA GLU A 140 14.32 -25.00 10.92
C GLU A 140 15.73 -25.41 10.54
N ARG A 141 15.95 -25.83 9.31
CA ARG A 141 17.29 -26.15 8.81
C ARG A 141 18.14 -24.91 8.55
N GLY A 142 17.53 -23.71 8.54
CA GLY A 142 18.20 -22.45 8.20
C GLY A 142 18.56 -22.33 6.72
N ASP A 143 17.89 -23.08 5.83
CA ASP A 143 18.06 -22.97 4.38
C ASP A 143 17.61 -21.59 3.90
N ILE A 144 16.59 -21.06 4.57
CA ILE A 144 16.08 -19.70 4.37
C ILE A 144 16.05 -18.90 5.67
N VAL A 145 16.12 -17.59 5.54
CA VAL A 145 15.69 -16.62 6.54
C VAL A 145 14.34 -16.09 6.05
N LEU A 146 13.27 -16.43 6.75
CA LEU A 146 11.92 -15.97 6.42
C LEU A 146 11.70 -14.58 6.99
N VAL A 147 11.32 -13.63 6.16
CA VAL A 147 10.86 -12.30 6.58
C VAL A 147 9.45 -12.10 6.07
N GLY A 148 8.46 -12.31 6.93
CA GLY A 148 7.06 -12.03 6.63
C GLY A 148 6.71 -10.60 6.94
N ALA A 149 5.85 -9.97 6.13
CA ALA A 149 5.25 -8.68 6.40
C ALA A 149 3.73 -8.82 6.49
N THR A 150 3.12 -8.12 7.44
CA THR A 150 1.67 -8.12 7.62
C THR A 150 1.19 -6.81 8.24
N THR A 151 -0.01 -6.40 7.88
CA THR A 151 -0.77 -5.32 8.54
C THR A 151 -1.66 -5.85 9.65
N GLU A 152 -2.01 -7.14 9.61
CA GLU A 152 -2.89 -7.82 10.55
C GLU A 152 -2.12 -8.34 11.77
N ASN A 153 -2.82 -8.56 12.89
CA ASN A 153 -2.19 -9.09 14.10
C ASN A 153 -1.72 -10.54 13.87
N PRO A 154 -0.39 -10.80 13.87
CA PRO A 154 0.14 -12.11 13.55
C PRO A 154 -0.32 -13.22 14.51
N SER A 155 -0.72 -12.88 15.73
CA SER A 155 -1.21 -13.87 16.71
C SER A 155 -2.55 -14.51 16.31
N PHE A 156 -3.32 -13.88 15.46
CA PHE A 156 -4.60 -14.40 14.96
C PHE A 156 -4.45 -15.05 13.57
N GLU A 157 -3.55 -14.53 12.76
CA GLU A 157 -3.45 -14.87 11.34
C GLU A 157 -2.40 -15.93 11.04
N LEU A 158 -1.35 -16.02 11.86
CA LEU A 158 -0.28 -16.97 11.64
C LEU A 158 -0.38 -18.15 12.57
N ASN A 159 0.02 -19.32 12.08
CA ASN A 159 0.01 -20.53 12.90
C ASN A 159 1.09 -20.48 14.00
N ALA A 160 0.82 -21.13 15.12
CA ALA A 160 1.71 -21.14 16.27
C ALA A 160 3.10 -21.75 15.97
N ALA A 161 3.17 -22.70 15.02
CA ALA A 161 4.42 -23.34 14.62
C ALA A 161 5.34 -22.34 13.91
N LEU A 162 4.80 -21.46 13.05
CA LEU A 162 5.57 -20.43 12.38
C LEU A 162 5.99 -19.33 13.37
N LEU A 163 5.07 -18.88 14.23
CA LEU A 163 5.36 -17.86 15.25
C LEU A 163 6.44 -18.30 16.24
N SER A 164 6.48 -19.59 16.62
CA SER A 164 7.51 -20.11 17.54
C SER A 164 8.93 -20.09 16.92
N ARG A 165 9.06 -19.99 15.61
CA ARG A 165 10.33 -19.99 14.85
C ARG A 165 10.69 -18.64 14.27
N THR A 166 9.84 -17.64 14.46
CA THR A 166 10.03 -16.29 13.96
C THR A 166 9.98 -15.29 15.10
N LYS A 167 10.66 -14.18 14.96
CA LYS A 167 10.57 -13.06 15.91
C LYS A 167 9.65 -12.00 15.36
N VAL A 168 8.59 -11.69 16.06
CA VAL A 168 7.70 -10.57 15.69
C VAL A 168 8.39 -9.26 16.03
N VAL A 169 8.46 -8.39 15.03
CA VAL A 169 9.00 -7.03 15.13
C VAL A 169 7.87 -6.06 14.79
N VAL A 170 7.45 -5.31 15.80
CA VAL A 170 6.40 -4.31 15.65
C VAL A 170 7.00 -3.05 15.07
N LEU A 171 6.49 -2.62 13.92
CA LEU A 171 6.81 -1.34 13.30
C LEU A 171 5.64 -0.39 13.49
N VAL A 172 5.94 0.85 13.85
CA VAL A 172 4.93 1.88 14.06
C VAL A 172 4.82 2.81 12.87
N ALA A 173 3.68 3.47 12.73
CA ALA A 173 3.50 4.54 11.76
C ALA A 173 4.56 5.63 11.98
N LEU A 174 5.02 6.27 10.92
CA LEU A 174 5.96 7.37 11.01
C LEU A 174 5.30 8.59 11.66
N LYS A 175 6.06 9.27 12.52
CA LYS A 175 5.62 10.54 13.10
C LYS A 175 5.66 11.64 12.04
N GLU A 176 4.91 12.70 12.26
CA GLU A 176 4.85 13.83 11.33
C GLU A 176 6.24 14.41 11.02
N GLY A 177 7.09 14.60 12.03
CA GLY A 177 8.47 15.07 11.84
C GLY A 177 9.35 14.13 11.01
N GLU A 178 9.14 12.80 11.13
CA GLU A 178 9.83 11.79 10.34
C GLU A 178 9.36 11.83 8.87
N LEU A 179 8.06 12.02 8.65
CA LEU A 179 7.51 12.22 7.30
C LEU A 179 7.99 13.52 6.66
N VAL A 180 8.10 14.61 7.42
CA VAL A 180 8.71 15.87 6.95
C VAL A 180 10.15 15.64 6.48
N ALA A 181 10.94 14.86 7.21
CA ALA A 181 12.31 14.52 6.81
C ALA A 181 12.34 13.71 5.50
N VAL A 182 11.44 12.73 5.33
CA VAL A 182 11.29 11.96 4.08
C VAL A 182 10.94 12.86 2.90
N VAL A 183 9.96 13.76 3.07
CA VAL A 183 9.50 14.70 2.04
C VAL A 183 10.61 15.67 1.64
N ARG A 184 11.31 16.27 2.63
CA ARG A 184 12.42 17.18 2.35
C ARG A 184 13.55 16.50 1.59
N ARG A 185 13.93 15.29 1.98
CA ARG A 185 14.93 14.51 1.25
C ARG A 185 14.52 14.28 -0.19
N ALA A 186 13.25 13.94 -0.45
CA ALA A 186 12.75 13.74 -1.80
C ALA A 186 12.73 15.03 -2.64
N LEU A 187 12.46 16.18 -2.03
CA LEU A 187 12.51 17.49 -2.69
C LEU A 187 13.94 17.92 -3.04
N LEU A 188 14.93 17.53 -2.24
CA LEU A 188 16.31 17.96 -2.39
C LEU A 188 17.18 17.01 -3.21
N ASP A 189 16.83 15.73 -3.30
CA ASP A 189 17.61 14.73 -4.03
C ASP A 189 17.48 14.95 -5.55
N PRO A 190 18.57 15.31 -6.26
CA PRO A 190 18.53 15.61 -7.69
C PRO A 190 18.50 14.35 -8.57
N GLU A 191 18.93 13.19 -8.05
CA GLU A 191 19.03 11.95 -8.82
C GLU A 191 17.78 11.08 -8.69
N ARG A 192 17.33 10.86 -7.43
CA ARG A 192 16.22 9.97 -7.12
C ARG A 192 14.92 10.72 -6.88
N GLY A 193 15.04 11.96 -6.44
CA GLY A 193 13.94 12.80 -6.01
C GLY A 193 13.43 13.77 -7.06
N LEU A 194 13.04 14.93 -6.59
CA LEU A 194 12.43 16.01 -7.36
C LEU A 194 13.30 17.27 -7.39
N GLY A 195 14.54 17.20 -6.90
CA GLY A 195 15.44 18.37 -6.83
C GLY A 195 15.78 19.02 -8.18
N GLY A 196 15.61 18.28 -9.29
CA GLY A 196 15.79 18.79 -10.64
C GLY A 196 14.56 19.51 -11.25
N THR A 197 13.40 19.49 -10.58
CA THR A 197 12.14 20.03 -11.14
C THR A 197 12.02 21.55 -11.03
N GLY A 198 12.83 22.21 -10.19
CA GLY A 198 12.72 23.64 -9.92
C GLY A 198 11.48 24.06 -9.12
N VAL A 199 10.68 23.12 -8.63
CA VAL A 199 9.49 23.37 -7.81
C VAL A 199 9.84 23.28 -6.33
N ALA A 200 9.50 24.30 -5.56
CA ALA A 200 9.66 24.33 -4.11
C ALA A 200 8.31 24.28 -3.39
N LEU A 201 8.29 23.67 -2.22
CA LEU A 201 7.15 23.72 -1.30
C LEU A 201 7.53 24.60 -0.10
N ASP A 202 6.59 25.44 0.36
CA ASP A 202 6.78 26.14 1.63
C ASP A 202 6.68 25.17 2.82
N GLU A 203 7.16 25.59 4.00
CA GLU A 203 7.16 24.76 5.21
C GLU A 203 5.75 24.31 5.62
N ALA A 204 4.76 25.17 5.42
CA ALA A 204 3.37 24.86 5.71
C ALA A 204 2.81 23.79 4.74
N ALA A 205 3.22 23.81 3.47
CA ALA A 205 2.87 22.78 2.48
C ALA A 205 3.50 21.42 2.83
N ILE A 206 4.77 21.42 3.23
CA ILE A 206 5.46 20.20 3.66
C ILE A 206 4.78 19.60 4.90
N ALA A 207 4.46 20.42 5.90
CA ALA A 207 3.76 19.98 7.10
C ALA A 207 2.35 19.45 6.78
N SER A 208 1.60 20.15 5.92
CA SER A 208 0.27 19.72 5.47
C SER A 208 0.32 18.37 4.75
N LEU A 209 1.32 18.17 3.89
CA LEU A 209 1.54 16.91 3.17
C LEU A 209 1.86 15.77 4.14
N ALA A 210 2.72 16.00 5.13
CA ALA A 210 3.07 15.01 6.14
C ALA A 210 1.85 14.64 7.01
N ALA A 211 1.06 15.60 7.44
CA ALA A 211 -0.17 15.38 8.18
C ALA A 211 -1.20 14.54 7.39
N LEU A 212 -1.40 14.86 6.10
CA LEU A 212 -2.31 14.14 5.20
C LEU A 212 -1.87 12.71 4.88
N ALA A 213 -0.57 12.43 4.98
CA ALA A 213 -0.02 11.10 4.78
C ALA A 213 -0.31 10.13 5.94
N ASN A 214 -0.67 10.64 7.13
CA ASN A 214 -1.11 9.86 8.28
C ASN A 214 -0.15 8.69 8.63
N GLY A 215 1.15 8.96 8.69
CA GLY A 215 2.15 7.97 9.08
C GLY A 215 2.66 7.05 7.97
N ASP A 216 2.16 7.19 6.74
CA ASP A 216 2.54 6.38 5.57
C ASP A 216 3.50 7.15 4.65
N ALA A 217 4.79 6.73 4.61
CA ALA A 217 5.80 7.36 3.76
C ALA A 217 5.51 7.20 2.26
N ARG A 218 4.92 6.07 1.83
CA ARG A 218 4.55 5.84 0.43
C ARG A 218 3.48 6.83 0.01
N ARG A 219 2.46 7.03 0.86
CA ARG A 219 1.40 8.02 0.63
C ARG A 219 1.96 9.45 0.58
N ALA A 220 2.89 9.79 1.48
CA ALA A 220 3.56 11.09 1.48
C ALA A 220 4.29 11.35 0.16
N LEU A 221 5.10 10.41 -0.30
CA LEU A 221 5.87 10.54 -1.54
C LEU A 221 4.98 10.56 -2.79
N ASN A 222 3.94 9.73 -2.85
CA ASN A 222 3.00 9.75 -3.96
C ASN A 222 2.19 11.06 -4.03
N LEU A 223 1.84 11.64 -2.87
CA LEU A 223 1.17 12.93 -2.82
C LEU A 223 2.12 14.06 -3.23
N LEU A 224 3.37 14.00 -2.78
CA LEU A 224 4.42 14.94 -3.17
C LEU A 224 4.65 14.94 -4.68
N GLU A 225 4.80 13.77 -5.29
CA GLU A 225 5.00 13.62 -6.74
C GLU A 225 3.85 14.27 -7.51
N LEU A 226 2.61 13.98 -7.12
CA LEU A 226 1.42 14.60 -7.75
C LEU A 226 1.42 16.13 -7.64
N VAL A 227 1.73 16.66 -6.46
CA VAL A 227 1.73 18.10 -6.19
C VAL A 227 2.79 18.82 -7.04
N VAL A 228 3.99 18.22 -7.15
CA VAL A 228 5.08 18.78 -7.94
C VAL A 228 4.80 18.69 -9.44
N ASP A 229 4.27 17.57 -9.92
CA ASP A 229 3.92 17.39 -11.33
C ASP A 229 2.84 18.39 -11.78
N GLU A 230 1.83 18.65 -10.95
CA GLU A 230 0.78 19.62 -11.25
C GLU A 230 1.33 21.06 -11.21
N ALA A 231 2.22 21.36 -10.26
CA ALA A 231 2.86 22.66 -10.19
C ALA A 231 3.77 22.92 -11.41
N ALA A 232 4.56 21.94 -11.80
CA ALA A 232 5.42 22.01 -12.98
C ALA A 232 4.61 22.22 -14.26
N THR A 233 3.52 21.46 -14.42
CA THR A 233 2.60 21.59 -15.56
C THR A 233 1.95 22.97 -15.61
N ALA A 234 1.64 23.56 -14.45
CA ALA A 234 1.08 24.91 -14.33
C ALA A 234 2.13 26.03 -14.39
N GLY A 235 3.41 25.71 -14.56
CA GLY A 235 4.51 26.68 -14.59
C GLY A 235 4.75 27.37 -13.24
N ARG A 236 4.39 26.75 -12.11
CA ARG A 236 4.52 27.32 -10.78
C ARG A 236 5.82 26.86 -10.12
N ALA A 237 6.65 27.80 -9.73
CA ALA A 237 7.89 27.51 -8.99
C ALA A 237 7.68 27.25 -7.50
N THR A 238 6.52 27.62 -6.93
CA THR A 238 6.24 27.45 -5.50
C THR A 238 4.83 26.94 -5.27
N VAL A 239 4.66 25.99 -4.33
CA VAL A 239 3.38 25.39 -3.96
C VAL A 239 3.01 25.74 -2.52
N PRO A 240 1.92 26.49 -2.28
CA PRO A 240 1.41 26.79 -0.94
C PRO A 240 0.58 25.62 -0.36
N ALA A 241 0.45 25.58 0.97
CA ALA A 241 -0.31 24.55 1.69
C ALA A 241 -1.77 24.38 1.21
N ALA A 242 -2.44 25.46 0.81
CA ALA A 242 -3.81 25.41 0.28
C ALA A 242 -3.92 24.55 -0.98
N THR A 243 -2.90 24.57 -1.85
CA THR A 243 -2.84 23.73 -3.06
C THR A 243 -2.68 22.26 -2.69
N VAL A 244 -1.82 21.96 -1.71
CA VAL A 244 -1.64 20.57 -1.20
C VAL A 244 -2.96 20.01 -0.68
N ALA A 245 -3.68 20.78 0.14
CA ALA A 245 -4.97 20.36 0.70
C ALA A 245 -6.02 20.10 -0.39
N ALA A 246 -6.14 21.01 -1.38
CA ALA A 246 -7.07 20.87 -2.49
C ALA A 246 -6.76 19.62 -3.36
N LEU A 247 -5.48 19.36 -3.65
CA LEU A 247 -5.07 18.19 -4.44
C LEU A 247 -5.24 16.88 -3.67
N ALA A 248 -4.98 16.90 -2.37
CA ALA A 248 -5.22 15.72 -1.53
C ALA A 248 -6.70 15.34 -1.50
N GLN A 249 -7.61 16.33 -1.39
CA GLN A 249 -9.05 16.10 -1.47
C GLN A 249 -9.47 15.51 -2.81
N ARG A 250 -8.97 16.05 -3.93
CA ARG A 250 -9.22 15.49 -5.28
C ARG A 250 -8.69 14.06 -5.40
N LYS A 251 -7.52 13.74 -4.85
CA LYS A 251 -6.91 12.41 -4.95
C LYS A 251 -7.60 11.38 -4.06
N VAL A 252 -8.10 11.76 -2.90
CA VAL A 252 -8.94 10.88 -2.06
C VAL A 252 -10.18 10.43 -2.85
N LEU A 253 -10.70 11.30 -3.71
CA LEU A 253 -11.81 10.97 -4.61
C LEU A 253 -11.40 10.08 -5.81
N LEU A 254 -10.14 10.15 -6.28
CA LEU A 254 -9.70 9.46 -7.52
C LEU A 254 -8.90 8.16 -7.29
N TYR A 255 -8.34 7.93 -6.10
CA TYR A 255 -7.29 6.90 -5.91
C TYR A 255 -7.79 5.53 -5.47
N ASP A 256 -9.07 5.33 -5.23
CA ASP A 256 -9.57 4.15 -4.51
C ASP A 256 -10.14 3.02 -5.40
N LYS A 257 -9.69 2.93 -6.66
CA LYS A 257 -10.20 1.86 -7.57
C LYS A 257 -9.63 0.46 -7.33
N SER A 258 -8.62 0.26 -6.46
CA SER A 258 -7.96 -1.07 -6.37
C SER A 258 -7.30 -1.42 -5.02
N GLY A 259 -7.59 -0.75 -3.92
CA GLY A 259 -6.88 -0.89 -2.65
C GLY A 259 -7.75 -1.23 -1.42
N GLU A 260 -7.10 -1.37 -0.28
CA GLU A 260 -7.67 -1.66 1.05
C GLU A 260 -8.78 -0.67 1.48
N GLU A 261 -8.71 0.59 1.04
CA GLU A 261 -9.74 1.60 1.33
C GLU A 261 -11.08 1.29 0.64
N HIS A 262 -11.08 0.66 -0.54
CA HIS A 262 -12.29 0.16 -1.18
C HIS A 262 -13.06 -0.79 -0.26
N PHE A 263 -12.36 -1.75 0.37
CA PHE A 263 -12.98 -2.66 1.33
C PHE A 263 -13.40 -1.95 2.63
N ASN A 264 -12.68 -0.92 3.05
CA ASN A 264 -13.03 -0.14 4.23
C ASN A 264 -14.28 0.71 4.00
N LEU A 265 -14.40 1.35 2.84
CA LEU A 265 -15.55 2.18 2.50
C LEU A 265 -16.83 1.35 2.35
N ILE A 266 -16.76 0.21 1.64
CA ILE A 266 -17.93 -0.67 1.54
C ILE A 266 -18.29 -1.31 2.89
N SER A 267 -17.31 -1.59 3.73
CA SER A 267 -17.55 -2.06 5.10
C SER A 267 -18.21 -0.98 5.96
N ALA A 268 -17.79 0.29 5.82
CA ALA A 268 -18.41 1.42 6.50
C ALA A 268 -19.86 1.62 6.06
N LEU A 269 -20.15 1.54 4.74
CA LEU A 269 -21.51 1.55 4.22
C LEU A 269 -22.36 0.43 4.84
N HIS A 270 -21.88 -0.81 4.83
CA HIS A 270 -22.62 -1.94 5.40
C HIS A 270 -22.82 -1.81 6.92
N LYS A 271 -21.83 -1.29 7.65
CA LYS A 271 -22.00 -1.01 9.09
C LYS A 271 -23.07 0.04 9.35
N SER A 272 -23.07 1.15 8.59
CA SER A 272 -24.09 2.19 8.70
C SER A 272 -25.50 1.62 8.41
N LEU A 273 -25.63 0.76 7.39
CA LEU A 273 -26.89 0.08 7.10
C LEU A 273 -27.35 -0.83 8.24
N ARG A 274 -26.42 -1.56 8.91
CA ARG A 274 -26.74 -2.43 10.07
C ARG A 274 -27.17 -1.62 11.29
N GLU A 275 -26.48 -0.50 11.54
CA GLU A 275 -26.80 0.42 12.64
C GLU A 275 -28.07 1.24 12.39
N SER A 276 -28.75 1.04 11.23
CA SER A 276 -29.95 1.77 10.84
C SER A 276 -29.72 3.30 10.78
N ASP A 277 -28.56 3.73 10.32
CA ASP A 277 -28.19 5.12 10.12
C ASP A 277 -28.25 5.47 8.62
N PRO A 278 -29.36 6.06 8.13
CA PRO A 278 -29.52 6.40 6.73
C PRO A 278 -28.61 7.55 6.28
N ASP A 279 -28.27 8.49 7.16
CA ASP A 279 -27.42 9.64 6.84
C ASP A 279 -25.98 9.18 6.63
N ALA A 280 -25.44 8.34 7.53
CA ALA A 280 -24.12 7.74 7.34
C ALA A 280 -24.09 6.81 6.12
N ALA A 281 -25.15 6.03 5.86
CA ALA A 281 -25.23 5.17 4.67
C ALA A 281 -25.19 5.99 3.38
N LEU A 282 -25.93 7.09 3.29
CA LEU A 282 -25.89 8.01 2.15
C LEU A 282 -24.51 8.67 1.99
N TYR A 283 -23.91 9.10 3.10
CA TYR A 283 -22.57 9.69 3.06
C TYR A 283 -21.53 8.73 2.44
N TRP A 284 -21.51 7.48 2.91
CA TRP A 284 -20.55 6.50 2.39
C TRP A 284 -20.86 6.10 0.94
N LEU A 285 -22.14 5.97 0.57
CA LEU A 285 -22.53 5.71 -0.81
C LEU A 285 -22.10 6.84 -1.75
N ALA A 286 -22.44 8.09 -1.40
CA ALA A 286 -22.07 9.26 -2.19
C ALA A 286 -20.55 9.40 -2.31
N ARG A 287 -19.83 9.19 -1.21
CA ARG A 287 -18.37 9.21 -1.20
C ARG A 287 -17.74 8.18 -2.13
N MET A 288 -18.32 6.95 -2.22
CA MET A 288 -17.85 5.91 -3.14
C MET A 288 -18.16 6.26 -4.60
N LEU A 289 -19.33 6.80 -4.89
CA LEU A 289 -19.71 7.26 -6.23
C LEU A 289 -18.82 8.42 -6.70
N GLU A 290 -18.59 9.42 -5.87
CA GLU A 290 -17.68 10.54 -6.12
C GLU A 290 -16.23 10.08 -6.32
N ALA A 291 -15.80 9.03 -5.61
CA ALA A 291 -14.49 8.40 -5.81
C ALA A 291 -14.39 7.61 -7.13
N GLY A 292 -15.50 7.53 -7.90
CA GLY A 292 -15.57 6.83 -9.19
C GLY A 292 -15.66 5.31 -9.05
N GLU A 293 -16.22 4.81 -7.94
CA GLU A 293 -16.55 3.42 -7.78
C GLU A 293 -17.59 3.00 -8.81
N ASP A 294 -17.53 1.76 -9.28
CA ASP A 294 -18.53 1.21 -10.20
C ASP A 294 -19.90 1.17 -9.53
N PRO A 295 -20.90 1.94 -10.00
CA PRO A 295 -22.23 1.93 -9.42
C PRO A 295 -22.90 0.54 -9.46
N ASN A 296 -22.56 -0.31 -10.44
CA ASN A 296 -23.02 -1.69 -10.50
C ASN A 296 -22.42 -2.55 -9.38
N TYR A 297 -21.17 -2.25 -8.98
CA TYR A 297 -20.61 -2.89 -7.80
C TYR A 297 -21.39 -2.52 -6.54
N LEU A 298 -21.67 -1.23 -6.35
CA LEU A 298 -22.48 -0.76 -5.22
C LEU A 298 -23.87 -1.37 -5.21
N ALA A 299 -24.54 -1.42 -6.36
CA ALA A 299 -25.84 -2.08 -6.52
C ALA A 299 -25.80 -3.57 -6.12
N ARG A 300 -24.76 -4.31 -6.55
CA ARG A 300 -24.56 -5.71 -6.13
C ARG A 300 -24.39 -5.83 -4.62
N ARG A 301 -23.64 -4.90 -3.98
CA ARG A 301 -23.42 -4.91 -2.53
C ARG A 301 -24.68 -4.58 -1.74
N LEU A 302 -25.49 -3.64 -2.21
CA LEU A 302 -26.80 -3.33 -1.64
C LEU A 302 -27.78 -4.51 -1.79
N THR A 303 -27.80 -5.16 -2.95
CA THR A 303 -28.61 -6.37 -3.18
C THR A 303 -28.22 -7.52 -2.26
N ARG A 304 -26.92 -7.72 -2.07
CA ARG A 304 -26.40 -8.70 -1.11
C ARG A 304 -26.87 -8.39 0.32
N PHE A 305 -26.77 -7.13 0.74
CA PHE A 305 -27.21 -6.68 2.06
C PHE A 305 -28.73 -6.93 2.25
N ALA A 306 -29.53 -6.63 1.23
CA ALA A 306 -30.97 -6.90 1.24
C ALA A 306 -31.31 -8.39 1.46
N SER A 307 -30.50 -9.28 0.88
CA SER A 307 -30.68 -10.73 1.00
C SER A 307 -30.12 -11.33 2.31
N GLU A 308 -28.96 -10.86 2.78
CA GLU A 308 -28.25 -11.47 3.92
C GLU A 308 -28.62 -10.82 5.26
N ASP A 309 -28.62 -9.47 5.33
CA ASP A 309 -28.79 -8.75 6.59
C ASP A 309 -30.27 -8.42 6.89
N VAL A 310 -31.06 -8.05 5.87
CA VAL A 310 -32.50 -7.82 6.01
C VAL A 310 -33.27 -9.14 5.86
N GLY A 311 -32.97 -9.89 4.80
CA GLY A 311 -33.54 -11.21 4.57
C GLY A 311 -35.05 -11.23 4.65
N LEU A 312 -35.59 -12.20 5.38
CA LEU A 312 -37.04 -12.37 5.54
C LEU A 312 -37.66 -11.44 6.59
N ALA A 313 -36.86 -10.61 7.29
CA ALA A 313 -37.42 -9.59 8.17
C ALA A 313 -38.21 -8.53 7.39
N ASP A 314 -37.79 -8.26 6.14
CA ASP A 314 -38.53 -7.49 5.17
C ASP A 314 -38.38 -8.09 3.76
N PRO A 315 -39.32 -8.93 3.31
CA PRO A 315 -39.27 -9.58 2.00
C PRO A 315 -39.23 -8.61 0.81
N GLN A 316 -39.62 -7.35 1.00
CA GLN A 316 -39.57 -6.33 -0.05
C GLN A 316 -38.15 -5.79 -0.28
N ALA A 317 -37.26 -5.94 0.67
CA ALA A 317 -35.92 -5.37 0.59
C ALA A 317 -35.13 -5.82 -0.66
N LEU A 318 -35.19 -7.12 -0.99
CA LEU A 318 -34.56 -7.65 -2.19
C LEU A 318 -35.20 -7.10 -3.46
N THR A 319 -36.53 -6.98 -3.49
CA THR A 319 -37.28 -6.42 -4.63
C THR A 319 -36.90 -4.95 -4.86
N GLN A 320 -36.83 -4.16 -3.79
CA GLN A 320 -36.43 -2.75 -3.87
C GLN A 320 -34.97 -2.60 -4.34
N ALA A 321 -34.05 -3.42 -3.84
CA ALA A 321 -32.68 -3.40 -4.25
C ALA A 321 -32.50 -3.71 -5.76
N LEU A 322 -33.21 -4.72 -6.26
CA LEU A 322 -33.20 -5.09 -7.67
C LEU A 322 -33.85 -4.02 -8.55
N ALA A 323 -34.97 -3.44 -8.09
CA ALA A 323 -35.67 -2.37 -8.82
C ALA A 323 -34.78 -1.11 -8.92
N GLY A 324 -34.10 -0.72 -7.83
CA GLY A 324 -33.15 0.39 -7.84
C GLY A 324 -31.97 0.15 -8.76
N TRP A 325 -31.43 -1.06 -8.78
CA TRP A 325 -30.35 -1.44 -9.72
C TRP A 325 -30.83 -1.35 -11.17
N GLN A 326 -31.99 -1.92 -11.49
CA GLN A 326 -32.58 -1.83 -12.84
C GLN A 326 -32.86 -0.39 -13.26
N ALA A 327 -33.30 0.46 -12.32
CA ALA A 327 -33.50 1.89 -12.58
C ALA A 327 -32.17 2.56 -12.96
N PHE A 328 -31.11 2.30 -12.18
CA PHE A 328 -29.76 2.78 -12.49
C PHE A 328 -29.29 2.33 -13.89
N GLU A 329 -29.43 1.06 -14.25
CA GLU A 329 -29.02 0.52 -15.55
C GLU A 329 -29.74 1.20 -16.73
N ARG A 330 -30.99 1.64 -16.54
CA ARG A 330 -31.78 2.28 -17.59
C ARG A 330 -31.55 3.78 -17.70
N ILE A 331 -31.27 4.45 -16.59
CA ILE A 331 -31.14 5.90 -16.51
C ILE A 331 -29.67 6.31 -16.70
N GLY A 332 -28.73 5.58 -16.08
CA GLY A 332 -27.29 5.88 -16.06
C GLY A 332 -26.92 6.97 -15.06
N SER A 333 -25.58 7.23 -14.95
CA SER A 333 -25.07 8.31 -14.13
C SER A 333 -25.20 9.66 -14.84
N PRO A 334 -25.44 10.77 -14.11
CA PRO A 334 -25.56 10.84 -12.65
C PRO A 334 -26.95 10.59 -12.10
N GLU A 335 -28.02 10.71 -12.93
CA GLU A 335 -29.41 10.69 -12.46
C GLU A 335 -29.83 9.34 -11.85
N GLY A 336 -29.34 8.24 -12.40
CA GLY A 336 -29.61 6.89 -11.90
C GLY A 336 -29.03 6.60 -10.51
N GLU A 337 -28.04 7.36 -10.06
CA GLU A 337 -27.43 7.23 -8.74
C GLU A 337 -28.43 7.55 -7.61
N ILE A 338 -29.43 8.38 -7.88
CA ILE A 338 -30.55 8.67 -6.95
C ILE A 338 -31.32 7.40 -6.63
N ALA A 339 -31.50 6.49 -7.59
CA ALA A 339 -32.17 5.21 -7.35
C ALA A 339 -31.36 4.33 -6.36
N LEU A 340 -30.02 4.32 -6.46
CA LEU A 340 -29.16 3.62 -5.50
C LEU A 340 -29.20 4.27 -4.11
N ALA A 341 -29.25 5.61 -4.05
CA ALA A 341 -29.41 6.34 -2.80
C ALA A 341 -30.75 6.00 -2.11
N GLN A 342 -31.83 5.92 -2.87
CA GLN A 342 -33.15 5.49 -2.36
C GLN A 342 -33.08 4.06 -1.78
N VAL A 343 -32.42 3.13 -2.46
CA VAL A 343 -32.22 1.76 -1.96
C VAL A 343 -31.41 1.77 -0.65
N ALA A 344 -30.34 2.56 -0.54
CA ALA A 344 -29.54 2.65 0.67
C ALA A 344 -30.38 3.14 1.86
N ILE A 345 -31.21 4.19 1.67
CA ILE A 345 -32.11 4.69 2.71
C ILE A 345 -33.12 3.59 3.12
N TYR A 346 -33.71 2.93 2.13
CA TYR A 346 -34.65 1.85 2.40
C TYR A 346 -34.02 0.74 3.24
N LEU A 347 -32.86 0.27 2.83
CA LEU A 347 -32.13 -0.80 3.54
C LEU A 347 -31.64 -0.38 4.93
N ALA A 348 -31.30 0.89 5.13
CA ALA A 348 -30.95 1.40 6.45
C ALA A 348 -32.18 1.35 7.40
N LEU A 349 -33.33 1.70 6.92
CA LEU A 349 -34.59 1.75 7.71
C LEU A 349 -35.31 0.41 7.83
N ALA A 350 -35.01 -0.56 6.97
CA ALA A 350 -35.59 -1.89 7.02
C ALA A 350 -35.19 -2.65 8.29
N PRO A 351 -36.07 -3.49 8.86
CA PRO A 351 -35.74 -4.37 9.96
C PRO A 351 -34.62 -5.35 9.53
N LYS A 352 -33.75 -5.72 10.46
CA LYS A 352 -32.65 -6.67 10.22
C LYS A 352 -33.05 -8.05 10.75
N SER A 353 -32.69 -9.12 10.05
CA SER A 353 -32.96 -10.50 10.46
C SER A 353 -31.87 -11.09 11.38
N VAL A 354 -30.80 -10.34 11.62
CA VAL A 354 -29.65 -10.79 12.43
C VAL A 354 -29.56 -9.95 13.69
#